data_7da45bbb8943a2593096e9bad9d8ffd2
#
_entry.id   7da45bbb8943a2593096e9bad9d8ffd2
#
_cell.length_a   1.000
_cell.length_b   1.000
_cell.length_c   1.000
_cell.angle_alpha   90.00
_cell.angle_beta   90.00
_cell.angle_gamma   90.00
#
_symmetry.space_group_name_H-M   'P 1'
#
loop_
_entity.id
_entity.type
_entity.pdbx_description
1 polymer ?
#
loop_
_entity_poly.entity_id
_entity_poly.type
_entity_poly.pdbx_seq_one_letter_code
_entity_poly.pdbx_strand_id
1 'polypeptide(L)'
;GYKGPIYMQTQVGVNEEWFHEDVNARKEIREKYHIADSTYVFGSATRFSKDKGVDVILRALPVNGDWKYLMMGSGSDEEKGRLRSIICERHLEDKVIETGMVDWYDMAKYWNAVDCAIHVPLTTPHWEETFSLSAIQPQITKKPIIGDTSGSVPYQIGFSEMLVPEGDVQKLHEKILWVLSHKEEAAAIGLKMYQRTHDSFEVQHLDDMFYDTLVEDVIPGKYDENKIDMASYKPKNR
;
A
#
# COMPACT_ATOMS: atom_id res chain seq x y z
N GLY A 1 26.29 15.84 -22.08
CA GLY A 1 25.09 15.46 -21.37
C GLY A 1 24.16 16.66 -21.17
N TYR A 2 22.91 16.41 -20.86
CA TYR A 2 21.92 17.43 -20.52
C TYR A 2 22.37 18.24 -19.29
N LYS A 3 22.21 19.57 -19.33
CA LYS A 3 22.62 20.49 -18.25
C LYS A 3 21.47 21.37 -17.73
N GLY A 4 20.25 21.12 -18.22
CA GLY A 4 19.07 21.83 -17.76
C GLY A 4 18.50 21.25 -16.46
N PRO A 5 17.45 21.85 -15.88
CA PRO A 5 16.79 21.36 -14.68
C PRO A 5 16.11 20.02 -14.93
N ILE A 6 16.11 19.18 -13.90
CA ILE A 6 15.41 17.90 -13.87
C ILE A 6 14.40 17.97 -12.75
N TYR A 7 13.13 17.74 -13.09
CA TYR A 7 12.03 17.68 -12.12
C TYR A 7 11.61 16.22 -11.95
N MET A 8 11.54 15.76 -10.70
CA MET A 8 11.04 14.45 -10.37
C MET A 8 9.64 14.59 -9.78
N GLN A 9 8.67 13.90 -10.39
CA GLN A 9 7.30 13.88 -9.93
C GLN A 9 6.70 12.50 -10.18
N THR A 10 5.93 11.97 -9.23
CA THR A 10 5.09 10.82 -9.51
C THR A 10 3.95 11.23 -10.45
N GLN A 11 3.70 10.41 -11.47
CA GLN A 11 2.59 10.63 -12.42
C GLN A 11 1.29 9.97 -11.97
N VAL A 12 1.35 9.22 -10.86
CA VAL A 12 0.23 8.42 -10.37
C VAL A 12 -0.02 8.81 -8.93
N GLY A 13 -1.23 9.25 -8.66
CA GLY A 13 -1.72 9.60 -7.34
C GLY A 13 -2.91 8.75 -6.92
N VAL A 14 -3.48 9.09 -5.79
CA VAL A 14 -4.73 8.52 -5.27
C VAL A 14 -5.77 9.61 -5.14
N ASN A 15 -6.99 9.35 -5.65
CA ASN A 15 -8.10 10.29 -5.55
C ASN A 15 -8.85 10.06 -4.23
N GLU A 16 -8.83 11.06 -3.34
CA GLU A 16 -9.48 10.97 -2.03
C GLU A 16 -11.01 10.97 -2.11
N GLU A 17 -11.61 11.50 -3.16
CA GLU A 17 -13.06 11.40 -3.35
C GLU A 17 -13.52 9.95 -3.53
N TRP A 18 -12.65 9.08 -4.06
CA TRP A 18 -12.92 7.67 -4.27
C TRP A 18 -12.38 6.77 -3.15
N PHE A 19 -11.21 7.12 -2.60
CA PHE A 19 -10.52 6.37 -1.56
C PHE A 19 -10.58 7.12 -0.23
N HIS A 20 -11.71 7.08 0.43
CA HIS A 20 -11.91 7.66 1.76
C HIS A 20 -12.42 6.62 2.75
N GLU A 21 -12.42 6.99 4.01
CA GLU A 21 -12.96 6.13 5.06
C GLU A 21 -14.49 6.04 4.95
N ASP A 22 -15.00 4.80 4.79
CA ASP A 22 -16.43 4.51 4.68
C ASP A 22 -16.81 3.29 5.54
N VAL A 23 -17.55 3.56 6.61
CA VAL A 23 -18.02 2.55 7.56
C VAL A 23 -19.02 1.58 6.92
N ASN A 24 -19.84 2.05 5.97
CA ASN A 24 -20.82 1.20 5.29
C ASN A 24 -20.10 0.23 4.32
N ALA A 25 -19.12 0.73 3.60
CA ALA A 25 -18.28 -0.11 2.74
C ALA A 25 -17.51 -1.17 3.56
N ARG A 26 -16.97 -0.80 4.74
CA ARG A 26 -16.38 -1.74 5.68
C ARG A 26 -17.36 -2.85 6.06
N LYS A 27 -18.57 -2.49 6.45
CA LYS A 27 -19.61 -3.44 6.84
C LYS A 27 -20.01 -4.34 5.69
N GLU A 28 -20.29 -3.78 4.49
CA GLU A 28 -20.65 -4.53 3.28
C GLU A 28 -19.64 -5.65 2.99
N ILE A 29 -18.35 -5.34 2.95
CA ILE A 29 -17.32 -6.32 2.60
C ILE A 29 -17.11 -7.35 3.71
N ARG A 30 -17.17 -6.93 4.99
CA ARG A 30 -17.05 -7.86 6.12
C ARG A 30 -18.22 -8.85 6.19
N GLU A 31 -19.44 -8.39 5.94
CA GLU A 31 -20.63 -9.26 5.86
C GLU A 31 -20.51 -10.22 4.68
N LYS A 32 -20.08 -9.76 3.51
CA LYS A 32 -19.85 -10.59 2.32
C LYS A 32 -18.94 -11.79 2.60
N TYR A 33 -17.92 -11.60 3.41
CA TYR A 33 -16.93 -12.65 3.73
C TYR A 33 -17.10 -13.23 5.13
N HIS A 34 -18.23 -12.98 5.82
CA HIS A 34 -18.54 -13.47 7.16
C HIS A 34 -17.44 -13.16 8.19
N ILE A 35 -16.90 -11.95 8.13
CA ILE A 35 -15.87 -11.47 9.06
C ILE A 35 -16.55 -10.70 10.19
N ALA A 36 -16.33 -11.13 11.43
CA ALA A 36 -16.85 -10.42 12.59
C ALA A 36 -16.18 -9.04 12.76
N ASP A 37 -16.90 -8.07 13.34
CA ASP A 37 -16.37 -6.70 13.53
C ASP A 37 -15.12 -6.69 14.44
N SER A 38 -15.03 -7.60 15.42
CA SER A 38 -13.89 -7.73 16.33
C SER A 38 -12.65 -8.34 15.69
N THR A 39 -12.82 -9.10 14.58
CA THR A 39 -11.72 -9.78 13.90
C THR A 39 -10.80 -8.76 13.23
N TYR A 40 -9.49 -8.86 13.48
CA TYR A 40 -8.51 -7.99 12.83
C TYR A 40 -8.24 -8.46 11.40
N VAL A 41 -8.27 -7.54 10.44
CA VAL A 41 -8.15 -7.89 9.02
C VAL A 41 -6.88 -7.30 8.43
N PHE A 42 -5.97 -8.17 8.01
CA PHE A 42 -4.89 -7.80 7.10
C PHE A 42 -5.36 -7.86 5.66
N GLY A 43 -4.70 -7.10 4.77
CA GLY A 43 -5.01 -7.18 3.35
C GLY A 43 -3.84 -6.80 2.46
N SER A 44 -3.78 -7.41 1.27
CA SER A 44 -2.91 -6.96 0.19
C SER A 44 -3.65 -7.02 -1.14
N ALA A 45 -3.38 -6.08 -2.03
CA ALA A 45 -3.96 -6.04 -3.37
C ALA A 45 -2.85 -6.06 -4.40
N THR A 46 -2.70 -7.20 -5.10
CA THR A 46 -1.62 -7.33 -6.07
C THR A 46 -1.86 -8.49 -7.04
N ARG A 47 -1.17 -8.49 -8.16
CA ARG A 47 -1.07 -9.67 -9.02
C ARG A 47 -0.33 -10.79 -8.30
N PHE A 48 -0.83 -12.02 -8.40
CA PHE A 48 -0.13 -13.17 -7.85
C PHE A 48 1.02 -13.58 -8.77
N SER A 49 2.21 -13.15 -8.42
CA SER A 49 3.48 -13.49 -9.05
C SER A 49 4.58 -13.41 -8.00
N LYS A 50 5.70 -14.09 -8.24
CA LYS A 50 6.79 -14.22 -7.25
C LYS A 50 7.34 -12.88 -6.81
N ASP A 51 7.46 -11.94 -7.75
CA ASP A 51 7.95 -10.57 -7.51
C ASP A 51 7.02 -9.73 -6.62
N LYS A 52 5.79 -10.16 -6.38
CA LYS A 52 4.83 -9.43 -5.53
C LYS A 52 4.79 -9.89 -4.07
N GLY A 53 5.61 -10.87 -3.69
CA GLY A 53 5.85 -11.25 -2.29
C GLY A 53 4.66 -11.83 -1.53
N VAL A 54 3.59 -12.28 -2.21
CA VAL A 54 2.41 -12.85 -1.54
C VAL A 54 2.77 -14.09 -0.73
N ASP A 55 3.72 -14.89 -1.20
CA ASP A 55 4.23 -16.04 -0.47
C ASP A 55 5.04 -15.65 0.78
N VAL A 56 5.77 -14.53 0.74
CA VAL A 56 6.43 -13.96 1.93
C VAL A 56 5.38 -13.60 2.99
N ILE A 57 4.27 -12.94 2.57
CA ILE A 57 3.16 -12.64 3.47
C ILE A 57 2.59 -13.93 4.09
N LEU A 58 2.19 -14.89 3.26
CA LEU A 58 1.59 -16.15 3.72
C LEU A 58 2.50 -16.91 4.70
N ARG A 59 3.82 -16.91 4.47
CA ARG A 59 4.79 -17.53 5.37
C ARG A 59 4.98 -16.75 6.68
N ALA A 60 4.76 -15.45 6.67
CA ALA A 60 4.90 -14.59 7.83
C ALA A 60 3.64 -14.54 8.71
N LEU A 61 2.45 -14.84 8.19
CA LEU A 61 1.21 -14.81 8.96
C LEU A 61 1.26 -15.77 10.17
N PRO A 62 0.83 -15.37 11.37
CA PRO A 62 0.75 -16.28 12.53
C PRO A 62 -0.36 -17.33 12.33
N VAL A 63 -0.18 -18.51 12.86
CA VAL A 63 -1.23 -19.58 12.78
C VAL A 63 -2.40 -19.29 13.71
N ASN A 64 -2.15 -18.70 14.88
CA ASN A 64 -3.15 -18.47 15.93
C ASN A 64 -3.61 -17.00 15.97
N GLY A 65 -4.73 -16.76 16.63
CA GLY A 65 -5.29 -15.43 16.88
C GLY A 65 -6.61 -15.18 16.13
N ASP A 66 -7.31 -14.12 16.52
CA ASP A 66 -8.53 -13.67 15.83
C ASP A 66 -8.19 -12.60 14.78
N TRP A 67 -7.84 -13.10 13.61
CA TRP A 67 -7.53 -12.28 12.43
C TRP A 67 -7.90 -13.01 11.15
N LYS A 68 -8.06 -12.25 10.06
CA LYS A 68 -8.21 -12.73 8.69
C LYS A 68 -7.24 -12.00 7.77
N TYR A 69 -6.99 -12.58 6.61
CA TYR A 69 -6.20 -11.95 5.55
C TYR A 69 -6.99 -11.94 4.25
N LEU A 70 -7.30 -10.75 3.75
CA LEU A 70 -7.91 -10.56 2.43
C LEU A 70 -6.81 -10.55 1.37
N MET A 71 -6.71 -11.64 0.63
CA MET A 71 -5.78 -11.79 -0.48
C MET A 71 -6.46 -11.35 -1.78
N MET A 72 -6.33 -10.04 -2.09
CA MET A 72 -7.00 -9.41 -3.23
C MET A 72 -6.11 -9.50 -4.47
N GLY A 73 -6.61 -10.12 -5.51
CA GLY A 73 -5.88 -10.26 -6.77
C GLY A 73 -6.03 -11.61 -7.43
N SER A 74 -5.24 -11.83 -8.47
CA SER A 74 -5.22 -13.09 -9.19
C SER A 74 -3.86 -13.29 -9.89
N GLY A 75 -3.63 -14.48 -10.40
CA GLY A 75 -2.45 -14.87 -11.15
C GLY A 75 -2.72 -16.09 -12.02
N SER A 76 -1.67 -16.69 -12.56
CA SER A 76 -1.77 -17.96 -13.28
C SER A 76 -2.28 -19.08 -12.36
N ASP A 77 -2.83 -20.14 -12.93
CA ASP A 77 -3.28 -21.29 -12.13
C ASP A 77 -2.12 -21.97 -11.39
N GLU A 78 -0.91 -21.95 -11.97
CA GLU A 78 0.32 -22.39 -11.32
C GLU A 78 0.60 -21.57 -10.05
N GLU A 79 0.59 -20.24 -10.14
CA GLU A 79 0.83 -19.35 -8.98
C GLU A 79 -0.27 -19.49 -7.92
N LYS A 80 -1.53 -19.54 -8.33
CA LYS A 80 -2.64 -19.82 -7.41
C LYS A 80 -2.46 -21.16 -6.69
N GLY A 81 -2.08 -22.21 -7.43
CA GLY A 81 -1.78 -23.53 -6.86
C GLY A 81 -0.63 -23.47 -5.86
N ARG A 82 0.46 -22.76 -6.20
CA ARG A 82 1.62 -22.57 -5.32
C ARG A 82 1.22 -21.84 -4.01
N LEU A 83 0.44 -20.77 -4.09
CA LEU A 83 0.00 -20.03 -2.90
C LEU A 83 -0.94 -20.87 -2.03
N ARG A 84 -1.88 -21.63 -2.63
CA ARG A 84 -2.77 -22.55 -1.90
C ARG A 84 -2.00 -23.67 -1.20
N SER A 85 -0.92 -24.17 -1.79
CA SER A 85 -0.05 -25.14 -1.13
C SER A 85 0.56 -24.54 0.16
N ILE A 86 1.02 -23.29 0.11
CA ILE A 86 1.56 -22.60 1.30
C ILE A 86 0.46 -22.40 2.35
N ILE A 87 -0.75 -22.00 1.94
CA ILE A 87 -1.91 -21.87 2.86
C ILE A 87 -2.16 -23.19 3.59
N CYS A 88 -2.20 -24.30 2.84
CA CYS A 88 -2.40 -25.63 3.41
C CYS A 88 -1.24 -26.06 4.34
N GLU A 89 0.02 -25.93 3.89
CA GLU A 89 1.22 -26.23 4.67
C GLU A 89 1.28 -25.46 6.00
N ARG A 90 0.73 -24.26 6.02
CA ARG A 90 0.73 -23.34 7.16
C ARG A 90 -0.55 -23.46 8.00
N HIS A 91 -1.53 -24.29 7.61
CA HIS A 91 -2.85 -24.42 8.24
C HIS A 91 -3.57 -23.06 8.35
N LEU A 92 -3.63 -22.32 7.24
CA LEU A 92 -4.22 -20.97 7.17
C LEU A 92 -5.55 -20.95 6.40
N GLU A 93 -6.14 -22.10 6.07
CA GLU A 93 -7.35 -22.23 5.24
C GLU A 93 -8.53 -21.44 5.83
N ASP A 94 -8.66 -21.43 7.15
CA ASP A 94 -9.70 -20.66 7.84
C ASP A 94 -9.35 -19.19 8.05
N LYS A 95 -8.12 -18.76 7.72
CA LYS A 95 -7.63 -17.39 7.94
C LYS A 95 -7.54 -16.57 6.66
N VAL A 96 -7.20 -17.22 5.54
CA VAL A 96 -6.98 -16.56 4.26
C VAL A 96 -8.26 -16.56 3.43
N ILE A 97 -8.65 -15.40 2.95
CA ILE A 97 -9.79 -15.20 2.07
C ILE A 97 -9.27 -14.76 0.70
N GLU A 98 -9.34 -15.66 -0.28
CA GLU A 98 -9.04 -15.33 -1.67
C GLU A 98 -10.23 -14.57 -2.27
N THR A 99 -10.11 -13.28 -2.47
CA THR A 99 -11.21 -12.47 -3.04
C THR A 99 -11.34 -12.58 -4.55
N GLY A 100 -10.30 -13.05 -5.23
CA GLY A 100 -10.13 -12.89 -6.67
C GLY A 100 -9.76 -11.46 -7.05
N MET A 101 -9.82 -11.14 -8.34
CA MET A 101 -9.65 -9.77 -8.81
C MET A 101 -10.78 -8.89 -8.29
N VAL A 102 -10.38 -7.77 -7.71
CA VAL A 102 -11.31 -6.71 -7.28
C VAL A 102 -11.33 -5.65 -8.36
N ASP A 103 -12.53 -5.24 -8.76
CA ASP A 103 -12.70 -4.14 -9.71
C ASP A 103 -12.15 -2.83 -9.12
N TRP A 104 -11.60 -1.98 -9.98
CA TRP A 104 -11.02 -0.70 -9.56
C TRP A 104 -12.01 0.16 -8.76
N TYR A 105 -13.27 0.21 -9.20
CA TYR A 105 -14.31 1.00 -8.54
C TYR A 105 -14.75 0.46 -7.18
N ASP A 106 -14.50 -0.83 -6.92
CA ASP A 106 -14.79 -1.46 -5.63
C ASP A 106 -13.57 -1.50 -4.69
N MET A 107 -12.37 -1.21 -5.18
CA MET A 107 -11.12 -1.35 -4.41
C MET A 107 -11.15 -0.54 -3.09
N ALA A 108 -11.73 0.65 -3.10
CA ALA A 108 -11.88 1.47 -1.90
C ALA A 108 -12.70 0.76 -0.82
N LYS A 109 -13.78 0.05 -1.19
CA LYS A 109 -14.59 -0.74 -0.25
C LYS A 109 -13.77 -1.82 0.44
N TYR A 110 -12.94 -2.51 -0.34
CA TYR A 110 -12.09 -3.57 0.20
C TYR A 110 -11.03 -3.03 1.15
N TRP A 111 -10.40 -1.89 0.82
CA TRP A 111 -9.46 -1.24 1.74
C TRP A 111 -10.15 -0.78 3.03
N ASN A 112 -11.41 -0.39 2.99
CA ASN A 112 -12.18 -0.07 4.18
C ASN A 112 -12.42 -1.28 5.10
N ALA A 113 -12.52 -2.50 4.54
CA ALA A 113 -12.68 -3.73 5.32
C ALA A 113 -11.39 -4.16 6.04
N VAL A 114 -10.24 -3.69 5.59
CA VAL A 114 -8.90 -3.98 6.13
C VAL A 114 -8.61 -3.10 7.34
N ASP A 115 -7.87 -3.62 8.32
CA ASP A 115 -7.36 -2.87 9.48
C ASP A 115 -5.89 -2.51 9.33
N CYS A 116 -5.10 -3.35 8.62
CA CYS A 116 -3.71 -3.08 8.27
C CYS A 116 -3.37 -3.71 6.92
N ALA A 117 -2.86 -2.91 6.00
CA ALA A 117 -2.38 -3.42 4.72
C ALA A 117 -0.95 -4.00 4.82
N ILE A 118 -0.60 -4.88 3.87
CA ILE A 118 0.75 -5.42 3.73
C ILE A 118 1.17 -5.31 2.26
N HIS A 119 2.33 -4.72 2.00
CA HIS A 119 2.90 -4.57 0.67
C HIS A 119 4.41 -4.82 0.71
N VAL A 120 4.84 -6.00 0.30
CA VAL A 120 6.23 -6.48 0.42
C VAL A 120 6.71 -7.12 -0.89
N PRO A 121 6.84 -6.33 -1.96
CA PRO A 121 7.33 -6.83 -3.24
C PRO A 121 8.79 -7.26 -3.14
N LEU A 122 9.24 -8.09 -4.09
CA LEU A 122 10.61 -8.60 -4.15
C LEU A 122 11.31 -8.04 -5.38
N THR A 123 12.49 -7.49 -5.17
CA THR A 123 13.39 -7.06 -6.25
C THR A 123 13.92 -8.29 -7.01
N THR A 124 13.96 -8.20 -8.31
CA THR A 124 14.55 -9.21 -9.19
C THR A 124 15.62 -8.58 -10.09
N PRO A 125 16.46 -9.35 -10.79
CA PRO A 125 17.44 -8.76 -11.72
C PRO A 125 16.83 -7.90 -12.84
N HIS A 126 15.52 -8.01 -13.07
CA HIS A 126 14.83 -7.34 -14.17
C HIS A 126 13.65 -6.47 -13.73
N TRP A 127 13.35 -6.43 -12.44
CA TRP A 127 12.22 -5.69 -11.93
C TRP A 127 12.41 -5.29 -10.46
N GLU A 128 12.07 -4.06 -10.14
CA GLU A 128 11.86 -3.58 -8.78
C GLU A 128 10.61 -2.69 -8.72
N GLU A 129 10.03 -2.53 -7.56
CA GLU A 129 8.84 -1.68 -7.40
C GLU A 129 9.20 -0.21 -7.57
N THR A 130 8.66 0.42 -8.60
CA THR A 130 8.91 1.83 -8.89
C THR A 130 7.87 2.75 -8.26
N PHE A 131 6.59 2.32 -8.29
CA PHE A 131 5.48 2.99 -7.63
C PHE A 131 4.26 2.06 -7.59
N SER A 132 3.62 1.93 -6.43
CA SER A 132 2.48 1.04 -6.25
C SER A 132 1.26 1.78 -5.70
N LEU A 133 0.14 1.72 -6.41
CA LEU A 133 -1.14 2.21 -5.91
C LEU A 133 -1.58 1.45 -4.65
N SER A 134 -1.32 0.14 -4.59
CA SER A 134 -1.66 -0.66 -3.40
C SER A 134 -0.82 -0.32 -2.16
N ALA A 135 0.23 0.50 -2.30
CA ALA A 135 0.95 1.07 -1.16
C ALA A 135 0.29 2.34 -0.64
N ILE A 136 -0.32 3.18 -1.51
CA ILE A 136 -0.89 4.47 -1.11
C ILE A 136 -2.40 4.45 -0.88
N GLN A 137 -3.15 3.60 -1.57
CA GLN A 137 -4.60 3.47 -1.41
C GLN A 137 -5.06 3.13 0.02
N PRO A 138 -4.44 2.17 0.75
CA PRO A 138 -4.82 1.94 2.13
C PRO A 138 -4.49 3.12 3.04
N GLN A 139 -3.41 3.84 2.80
CA GLN A 139 -3.01 5.00 3.59
C GLN A 139 -4.04 6.13 3.48
N ILE A 140 -4.55 6.42 2.27
CA ILE A 140 -5.57 7.47 2.09
C ILE A 140 -6.93 7.06 2.69
N THR A 141 -7.19 5.75 2.89
CA THR A 141 -8.33 5.25 3.67
C THR A 141 -8.01 5.12 5.16
N LYS A 142 -6.96 5.78 5.64
CA LYS A 142 -6.50 5.84 7.04
C LYS A 142 -6.08 4.49 7.61
N LYS A 143 -5.64 3.56 6.78
CA LYS A 143 -5.14 2.26 7.25
C LYS A 143 -3.62 2.28 7.33
N PRO A 144 -3.04 1.78 8.44
CA PRO A 144 -1.60 1.54 8.49
C PRO A 144 -1.22 0.49 7.46
N ILE A 145 0.00 0.56 6.99
CA ILE A 145 0.55 -0.42 6.06
C ILE A 145 1.93 -0.87 6.50
N ILE A 146 2.16 -2.18 6.50
CA ILE A 146 3.49 -2.76 6.62
C ILE A 146 4.09 -2.88 5.22
N GLY A 147 5.28 -2.36 5.03
CA GLY A 147 6.05 -2.52 3.80
C GLY A 147 7.43 -3.11 4.04
N ASP A 148 8.18 -3.22 2.97
CA ASP A 148 9.57 -3.63 3.05
C ASP A 148 10.53 -2.58 2.45
N THR A 149 11.80 -2.93 2.33
CA THR A 149 12.84 -2.04 1.81
C THR A 149 13.04 -2.15 0.30
N SER A 150 12.12 -2.79 -0.44
CA SER A 150 12.20 -2.96 -1.89
C SER A 150 11.88 -1.65 -2.64
N GLY A 151 12.70 -1.30 -3.61
CA GLY A 151 12.47 -0.21 -4.56
C GLY A 151 11.95 1.09 -3.93
N SER A 152 10.80 1.57 -4.40
CA SER A 152 10.17 2.81 -3.92
C SER A 152 9.28 2.65 -2.68
N VAL A 153 9.11 1.43 -2.16
CA VAL A 153 8.20 1.17 -1.01
C VAL A 153 8.54 2.04 0.20
N PRO A 154 9.82 2.22 0.62
CA PRO A 154 10.14 3.10 1.73
C PRO A 154 9.71 4.56 1.51
N TYR A 155 9.85 5.06 0.29
CA TYR A 155 9.40 6.40 -0.09
C TYR A 155 7.88 6.55 -0.01
N GLN A 156 7.13 5.55 -0.50
CA GLN A 156 5.67 5.58 -0.51
C GLN A 156 5.07 5.44 0.89
N ILE A 157 5.67 4.64 1.76
CA ILE A 157 5.21 4.44 3.15
C ILE A 157 5.66 5.60 4.04
N GLY A 158 6.94 6.00 3.99
CA GLY A 158 7.47 7.15 4.71
C GLY A 158 7.64 6.97 6.23
N PHE A 159 7.36 5.79 6.77
CA PHE A 159 7.43 5.47 8.21
C PHE A 159 8.32 4.24 8.42
N SER A 160 9.57 4.47 8.84
CA SER A 160 10.57 3.41 8.96
C SER A 160 10.19 2.33 9.97
N GLU A 161 9.42 2.68 11.01
CA GLU A 161 8.90 1.73 11.99
C GLU A 161 7.88 0.73 11.42
N MET A 162 7.33 1.00 10.24
CA MET A 162 6.43 0.08 9.53
C MET A 162 7.13 -0.67 8.39
N LEU A 163 8.44 -0.52 8.24
CA LEU A 163 9.23 -1.22 7.24
C LEU A 163 9.95 -2.43 7.83
N VAL A 164 10.06 -3.47 7.03
CA VAL A 164 10.87 -4.66 7.30
C VAL A 164 11.90 -4.85 6.17
N PRO A 165 13.01 -5.57 6.41
CA PRO A 165 13.92 -5.91 5.31
C PRO A 165 13.21 -6.71 4.22
N GLU A 166 13.53 -6.44 2.96
CA GLU A 166 12.98 -7.14 1.80
C GLU A 166 13.15 -8.66 1.93
N GLY A 167 12.04 -9.39 1.73
CA GLY A 167 12.02 -10.86 1.75
C GLY A 167 12.21 -11.49 3.13
N ASP A 168 12.37 -10.72 4.19
CA ASP A 168 12.57 -11.23 5.55
C ASP A 168 11.24 -11.66 6.19
N VAL A 169 10.91 -12.93 6.00
CA VAL A 169 9.69 -13.56 6.56
C VAL A 169 9.62 -13.41 8.08
N GLN A 170 10.77 -13.54 8.78
CA GLN A 170 10.79 -13.48 10.25
C GLN A 170 10.51 -12.06 10.75
N LYS A 171 11.13 -11.04 10.14
CA LYS A 171 10.87 -9.65 10.51
C LYS A 171 9.45 -9.22 10.17
N LEU A 172 8.90 -9.70 9.05
CA LEU A 172 7.51 -9.47 8.72
C LEU A 172 6.57 -10.14 9.74
N HIS A 173 6.87 -11.37 10.16
CA HIS A 173 6.12 -12.06 11.21
C HIS A 173 6.13 -11.26 12.52
N GLU A 174 7.30 -10.82 12.98
CA GLU A 174 7.45 -9.99 14.18
C GLU A 174 6.62 -8.70 14.09
N LYS A 175 6.62 -8.04 12.92
CA LYS A 175 5.85 -6.82 12.68
C LYS A 175 4.34 -7.08 12.69
N ILE A 176 3.88 -8.17 12.09
CA ILE A 176 2.47 -8.59 12.12
C ILE A 176 2.02 -8.84 13.57
N LEU A 177 2.82 -9.55 14.37
CA LEU A 177 2.51 -9.79 15.79
C LEU A 177 2.49 -8.48 16.59
N TRP A 178 3.42 -7.57 16.30
CA TRP A 178 3.42 -6.25 16.93
C TRP A 178 2.13 -5.50 16.63
N VAL A 179 1.69 -5.44 15.37
CA VAL A 179 0.43 -4.79 14.97
C VAL A 179 -0.77 -5.43 15.69
N LEU A 180 -0.84 -6.76 15.79
CA LEU A 180 -1.92 -7.45 16.49
C LEU A 180 -1.98 -7.13 17.98
N SER A 181 -0.83 -6.89 18.61
CA SER A 181 -0.74 -6.57 20.04
C SER A 181 -0.83 -5.06 20.33
N HIS A 182 -0.67 -4.19 19.32
CA HIS A 182 -0.66 -2.72 19.45
C HIS A 182 -1.61 -2.06 18.44
N LYS A 183 -2.85 -2.57 18.35
CA LYS A 183 -3.83 -2.16 17.33
C LYS A 183 -4.09 -0.65 17.30
N GLU A 184 -4.20 -0.03 18.48
CA GLU A 184 -4.45 1.41 18.62
C GLU A 184 -3.24 2.24 18.15
N GLU A 185 -2.02 1.81 18.49
CA GLU A 185 -0.80 2.47 18.05
C GLU A 185 -0.61 2.34 16.54
N ALA A 186 -0.87 1.16 15.98
CA ALA A 186 -0.86 0.95 14.54
C ALA A 186 -1.90 1.84 13.82
N ALA A 187 -3.11 1.97 14.36
CA ALA A 187 -4.13 2.87 13.82
C ALA A 187 -3.70 4.34 13.89
N ALA A 188 -3.05 4.76 14.99
CA ALA A 188 -2.51 6.12 15.11
C ALA A 188 -1.40 6.40 14.08
N ILE A 189 -0.56 5.40 13.75
CA ILE A 189 0.40 5.49 12.65
C ILE A 189 -0.35 5.62 11.31
N GLY A 190 -1.43 4.86 11.09
CA GLY A 190 -2.27 4.95 9.90
C GLY A 190 -2.82 6.36 9.66
N LEU A 191 -3.21 7.08 10.71
CA LEU A 191 -3.66 8.49 10.61
C LEU A 191 -2.51 9.42 10.17
N LYS A 192 -1.29 9.20 10.66
CA LYS A 192 -0.13 9.96 10.21
C LYS A 192 0.25 9.64 8.77
N MET A 193 0.13 8.38 8.38
CA MET A 193 0.33 7.94 7.00
C MET A 193 -0.69 8.59 6.06
N TYR A 194 -1.97 8.65 6.47
CA TYR A 194 -3.01 9.37 5.74
C TYR A 194 -2.61 10.81 5.46
N GLN A 195 -2.23 11.57 6.51
CA GLN A 195 -1.85 12.97 6.33
C GLN A 195 -0.70 13.12 5.34
N ARG A 196 0.35 12.30 5.46
CA ARG A 196 1.47 12.33 4.54
C ARG A 196 1.06 11.97 3.11
N THR A 197 0.21 10.95 2.95
CA THR A 197 -0.25 10.49 1.63
C THR A 197 -1.13 11.54 0.95
N HIS A 198 -2.02 12.17 1.71
CA HIS A 198 -2.81 13.32 1.27
C HIS A 198 -1.90 14.45 0.77
N ASP A 199 -0.89 14.84 1.56
CA ASP A 199 0.00 15.97 1.22
C ASP A 199 0.98 15.64 0.08
N SER A 200 1.23 14.36 -0.24
CA SER A 200 2.27 13.96 -1.18
C SER A 200 1.79 13.23 -2.42
N PHE A 201 0.63 12.55 -2.36
CA PHE A 201 0.18 11.63 -3.40
C PHE A 201 -1.32 11.80 -3.76
N GLU A 202 -2.02 12.75 -3.15
CA GLU A 202 -3.37 13.08 -3.58
C GLU A 202 -3.33 13.71 -4.98
N VAL A 203 -4.26 13.29 -5.85
CA VAL A 203 -4.20 13.58 -7.29
C VAL A 203 -4.29 15.07 -7.58
N GLN A 204 -5.14 15.82 -6.87
CA GLN A 204 -5.26 17.26 -7.08
C GLN A 204 -3.98 18.00 -6.69
N HIS A 205 -3.32 17.56 -5.62
CA HIS A 205 -2.03 18.11 -5.22
C HIS A 205 -0.94 17.86 -6.29
N LEU A 206 -0.93 16.65 -6.87
CA LEU A 206 0.01 16.32 -7.95
C LEU A 206 -0.27 17.16 -9.22
N ASP A 207 -1.52 17.38 -9.56
CA ASP A 207 -1.93 18.19 -10.70
C ASP A 207 -1.54 19.66 -10.51
N ASP A 208 -1.78 20.23 -9.32
CA ASP A 208 -1.38 21.60 -8.99
C ASP A 208 0.15 21.76 -9.04
N MET A 209 0.88 20.80 -8.52
CA MET A 209 2.34 20.78 -8.53
C MET A 209 2.88 20.68 -9.96
N PHE A 210 2.28 19.83 -10.81
CA PHE A 210 2.67 19.72 -12.21
C PHE A 210 2.38 21.02 -12.96
N TYR A 211 1.22 21.62 -12.76
CA TYR A 211 0.83 22.87 -13.35
C TYR A 211 1.80 24.00 -12.95
N ASP A 212 2.05 24.19 -11.66
CA ASP A 212 2.95 25.22 -11.15
C ASP A 212 4.37 25.05 -11.71
N THR A 213 4.87 23.81 -11.77
CA THR A 213 6.20 23.55 -12.33
C THR A 213 6.25 23.83 -13.83
N LEU A 214 5.27 23.32 -14.59
CA LEU A 214 5.29 23.45 -16.05
C LEU A 214 4.98 24.88 -16.50
N VAL A 215 3.90 25.47 -15.99
CA VAL A 215 3.36 26.74 -16.46
C VAL A 215 4.10 27.94 -15.87
N GLU A 216 4.44 27.91 -14.59
CA GLU A 216 5.05 29.02 -13.90
C GLU A 216 6.59 29.04 -14.01
N ASP A 217 7.24 27.89 -14.05
CA ASP A 217 8.69 27.78 -14.03
C ASP A 217 9.27 27.38 -15.40
N VAL A 218 8.78 26.31 -16.03
CA VAL A 218 9.39 25.75 -17.26
C VAL A 218 9.04 26.56 -18.50
N ILE A 219 7.76 26.83 -18.77
CA ILE A 219 7.31 27.56 -19.96
C ILE A 219 7.91 28.99 -20.03
N PRO A 220 7.90 29.77 -18.92
CA PRO A 220 8.56 31.07 -18.89
C PRO A 220 10.09 31.04 -18.84
N GLY A 221 10.71 29.86 -18.74
CA GLY A 221 12.15 29.70 -18.56
C GLY A 221 12.67 30.17 -17.18
N LYS A 222 11.79 30.22 -16.19
CA LYS A 222 12.08 30.64 -14.81
C LYS A 222 12.30 29.44 -13.91
N TYR A 223 13.14 28.49 -14.31
CA TYR A 223 13.39 27.31 -13.46
C TYR A 223 14.51 27.60 -12.46
N ASP A 224 14.30 27.09 -11.26
CA ASP A 224 15.29 27.11 -10.20
C ASP A 224 16.12 25.81 -10.27
N GLU A 225 17.43 25.99 -10.48
CA GLU A 225 18.38 24.85 -10.56
C GLU A 225 18.43 24.01 -9.26
N ASN A 226 17.89 24.53 -8.14
CA ASN A 226 17.88 23.86 -6.85
C ASN A 226 16.55 23.12 -6.53
N LYS A 227 15.53 23.24 -7.37
CA LYS A 227 14.24 22.54 -7.18
C LYS A 227 14.31 21.11 -7.73
N ILE A 228 14.92 20.21 -7.00
CA ILE A 228 14.99 18.79 -7.38
C ILE A 228 14.17 17.90 -6.44
N ASP A 229 13.80 18.39 -5.26
CA ASP A 229 13.07 17.58 -4.25
C ASP A 229 11.59 17.95 -4.20
N MET A 230 10.78 17.14 -4.86
CA MET A 230 9.33 17.28 -4.90
C MET A 230 8.63 16.85 -3.59
N ALA A 231 9.31 16.13 -2.70
CA ALA A 231 8.78 15.79 -1.38
C ALA A 231 8.68 17.01 -0.44
N SER A 232 9.37 18.10 -0.80
CA SER A 232 9.33 19.38 -0.07
C SER A 232 8.43 20.44 -0.71
N TYR A 233 7.75 20.11 -1.82
CA TYR A 233 6.87 21.05 -2.50
C TYR A 233 5.70 21.47 -1.60
N LYS A 234 5.46 22.77 -1.52
CA LYS A 234 4.26 23.36 -0.91
C LYS A 234 3.51 24.13 -1.98
N PRO A 235 2.23 23.80 -2.25
CA PRO A 235 1.43 24.53 -3.21
C PRO A 235 1.44 26.03 -2.89
N LYS A 236 1.54 26.86 -3.91
CA LYS A 236 1.34 28.31 -3.75
C LYS A 236 -0.14 28.51 -3.49
N ASN A 237 -0.50 29.13 -2.36
CA ASN A 237 -1.88 29.53 -2.10
C ASN A 237 -2.38 30.39 -3.27
N ARG A 238 -3.34 29.90 -4.01
CA ARG A 238 -4.08 30.63 -5.04
C ARG A 238 -5.28 31.34 -4.46
#